data_e59af4b2cdd35c2b0483125e320ae497
#
_entry.id   e59af4b2cdd35c2b0483125e320ae497
#
_cell.length_a   1.000
_cell.length_b   1.000
_cell.length_c   1.000
_cell.angle_alpha   90.00
_cell.angle_beta   90.00
_cell.angle_gamma   90.00
#
_symmetry.space_group_name_H-M   'P 1'
#
loop_
_entity.id
_entity.type
_entity.pdbx_description
1 polymer ?
#
loop_
_entity_poly.entity_id
_entity_poly.type
_entity_poly.pdbx_seq_one_letter_code
_entity_poly.pdbx_strand_id
1 'polypeptide(L)'
;MYKLPRKSVPRKFVGITAAIGVVAAGLTAVTPVSPAGAATGDVTSFPIPFNNSQPGPMALDPLGNFWIGLTALDQVAKATPTGELVTIAIPNGAAKAGTSSLALGSQNRMWLTETTANRVSYFDTLSNQYTGFDLPTKDSAPTGITSGPDGAMWFTEYAADKIGRITNAGKITEFGLDKDSGPTSIVTGTDGALWFTMQDGNAIGRITTSGTISKFALPNANSKPTDITVGEAGNLWFTESAGNKIGRMSIKGLLAEFGLPTANAGLDQITLGADGQLWFTESLTNRIGRITNSGSVSEFVLPGANNGPSGIVAGIDGNTWFTSKNTNTLNRLLTGVTPSATTGSPTLTATSTKTGSTVSTSNGNWLYSPTSYNYQWQRCADNTANSCVDIPGATQAAYVLTDADASKFLQSNVTGVNLNGVGQVPSVSARLAIDGLPPKLPPAPVVGAQSVQLVPGVTATLKGAKKVKIGDRRLFRVVVSDRAVKGKVRMSIVNSAGVEVYVIAKGKWINKTGKAKKVKKIKNTLAPGFYTLKAVYTPRANQSTIYPVATLSKPIRIRR
;
A
#
# COMPACT_ATOMS: atom_id res chain seq x y z
N MET A 1 61.15 21.99 -18.29
CA MET A 1 61.59 21.83 -19.67
C MET A 1 61.70 20.34 -19.97
N TYR A 2 60.82 19.79 -20.78
CA TYR A 2 61.11 18.92 -21.92
C TYR A 2 59.76 18.63 -22.63
N LYS A 3 59.80 18.80 -23.94
CA LYS A 3 58.70 18.81 -24.89
C LYS A 3 58.21 17.39 -25.26
N LEU A 4 56.90 17.31 -25.62
CA LEU A 4 56.25 16.27 -26.35
C LEU A 4 56.91 15.91 -27.70
N PRO A 5 56.54 14.73 -28.30
CA PRO A 5 55.90 14.88 -29.60
C PRO A 5 54.61 14.06 -29.76
N ARG A 6 53.65 14.68 -30.47
CA ARG A 6 52.46 14.06 -31.08
C ARG A 6 52.85 13.14 -32.23
N LYS A 7 52.18 11.99 -32.35
CA LYS A 7 52.09 11.25 -33.63
C LYS A 7 50.63 11.05 -34.00
N SER A 8 50.26 11.53 -35.14
CA SER A 8 49.03 11.35 -35.90
C SER A 8 49.00 9.99 -36.62
N VAL A 9 47.85 9.33 -36.65
CA VAL A 9 47.60 8.17 -37.50
C VAL A 9 46.25 8.36 -38.22
N PRO A 10 46.14 8.02 -39.52
CA PRO A 10 45.08 8.46 -40.42
C PRO A 10 43.83 7.53 -40.35
N ARG A 11 42.66 8.18 -40.55
CA ARG A 11 41.38 7.52 -40.77
C ARG A 11 41.32 6.82 -42.12
N LYS A 12 41.01 5.52 -42.15
CA LYS A 12 40.47 4.84 -43.33
C LYS A 12 38.96 4.67 -43.16
N PHE A 13 38.18 5.26 -44.04
CA PHE A 13 36.79 4.93 -44.27
C PHE A 13 36.68 3.62 -45.03
N VAL A 14 35.92 2.67 -44.48
CA VAL A 14 35.40 1.52 -45.23
C VAL A 14 33.89 1.60 -45.19
N GLY A 15 33.28 1.87 -46.30
CA GLY A 15 31.83 1.81 -46.48
C GLY A 15 31.38 0.33 -46.54
N ILE A 16 30.37 0.02 -45.72
CA ILE A 16 29.65 -1.24 -45.82
C ILE A 16 28.18 -0.90 -46.09
N THR A 17 27.73 -1.25 -47.29
CA THR A 17 26.32 -1.26 -47.67
C THR A 17 25.67 -2.46 -46.99
N ALA A 18 24.76 -2.21 -46.04
CA ALA A 18 23.98 -3.28 -45.42
C ALA A 18 22.58 -3.32 -46.03
N ALA A 19 22.26 -4.47 -46.60
CA ALA A 19 20.94 -4.82 -47.10
C ALA A 19 19.95 -4.93 -45.91
N ILE A 20 18.79 -4.31 -46.06
CA ILE A 20 17.68 -4.41 -45.08
C ILE A 20 16.96 -5.73 -45.30
N GLY A 21 17.31 -6.72 -44.50
CA GLY A 21 16.50 -7.93 -44.33
C GLY A 21 15.45 -7.70 -43.24
N VAL A 22 14.18 -7.69 -43.62
CA VAL A 22 13.06 -7.69 -42.66
C VAL A 22 12.98 -9.08 -42.04
N VAL A 23 13.50 -9.23 -40.82
CA VAL A 23 13.24 -10.41 -39.99
C VAL A 23 12.04 -10.06 -39.08
N ALA A 24 10.93 -10.73 -39.32
CA ALA A 24 9.80 -10.73 -38.39
C ALA A 24 10.25 -11.45 -37.12
N ALA A 25 10.69 -10.70 -36.11
CA ALA A 25 10.94 -11.22 -34.78
C ALA A 25 9.59 -11.40 -34.08
N GLY A 26 9.23 -12.66 -33.79
CA GLY A 26 8.11 -13.00 -32.94
C GLY A 26 8.30 -12.33 -31.57
N LEU A 27 7.31 -11.56 -31.14
CA LEU A 27 7.23 -11.08 -29.77
C LEU A 27 7.05 -12.31 -28.85
N THR A 28 8.12 -12.81 -28.29
CA THR A 28 8.04 -13.60 -27.06
C THR A 28 7.61 -12.64 -25.96
N ALA A 29 6.47 -12.91 -25.35
CA ALA A 29 6.02 -12.20 -24.16
C ALA A 29 7.14 -12.31 -23.10
N VAL A 30 7.82 -11.20 -22.83
CA VAL A 30 8.72 -11.08 -21.68
C VAL A 30 7.81 -11.12 -20.46
N THR A 31 7.69 -12.28 -19.81
CA THR A 31 7.13 -12.35 -18.47
C THR A 31 7.97 -11.42 -17.59
N PRO A 32 7.36 -10.49 -16.85
CA PRO A 32 8.12 -9.68 -15.91
C PRO A 32 8.76 -10.65 -14.92
N VAL A 33 10.09 -10.71 -14.92
CA VAL A 33 10.85 -11.40 -13.87
C VAL A 33 10.59 -10.59 -12.62
N SER A 34 9.76 -11.11 -11.72
CA SER A 34 9.70 -10.58 -10.36
C SER A 34 11.12 -10.55 -9.82
N PRO A 35 11.59 -9.43 -9.24
CA PRO A 35 12.86 -9.46 -8.55
C PRO A 35 12.80 -10.61 -7.54
N ALA A 36 13.83 -11.46 -7.52
CA ALA A 36 13.94 -12.51 -6.54
C ALA A 36 13.74 -11.85 -5.17
N GLY A 37 12.62 -12.16 -4.49
CA GLY A 37 12.35 -11.65 -3.16
C GLY A 37 13.53 -12.04 -2.26
N ALA A 38 13.97 -11.14 -1.39
CA ALA A 38 14.98 -11.45 -0.41
C ALA A 38 14.52 -12.68 0.41
N ALA A 39 15.46 -13.56 0.76
CA ALA A 39 15.13 -14.83 1.40
C ALA A 39 14.67 -14.62 2.85
N THR A 40 13.77 -15.48 3.32
CA THR A 40 13.45 -15.56 4.76
C THR A 40 14.73 -15.75 5.56
N GLY A 41 14.94 -14.91 6.59
CA GLY A 41 16.15 -14.91 7.39
C GLY A 41 17.20 -13.86 6.99
N ASP A 42 17.05 -13.17 5.86
CA ASP A 42 17.93 -12.05 5.50
C ASP A 42 17.81 -10.92 6.51
N VAL A 43 18.96 -10.36 6.92
CA VAL A 43 19.04 -9.32 7.94
C VAL A 43 19.54 -8.01 7.36
N THR A 44 18.84 -6.92 7.70
CA THR A 44 19.30 -5.55 7.46
C THR A 44 19.55 -4.86 8.80
N SER A 45 20.72 -4.24 8.98
CA SER A 45 21.12 -3.57 10.22
C SER A 45 21.08 -2.05 10.08
N PHE A 46 20.57 -1.37 11.11
CA PHE A 46 20.48 0.09 11.23
C PHE A 46 21.30 0.51 12.47
N PRO A 47 22.42 1.24 12.29
CA PRO A 47 23.25 1.67 13.42
C PRO A 47 22.49 2.63 14.34
N ILE A 48 22.63 2.41 15.66
CA ILE A 48 22.18 3.37 16.67
C ILE A 48 23.34 4.35 16.91
N PRO A 49 23.12 5.68 16.81
CA PRO A 49 24.19 6.68 16.68
C PRO A 49 25.04 6.90 17.94
N PHE A 50 24.82 6.12 19.01
CA PHE A 50 25.58 6.24 20.28
C PHE A 50 26.32 4.95 20.58
N ASN A 51 27.65 5.04 20.68
CA ASN A 51 28.47 3.89 21.08
C ASN A 51 28.11 3.39 22.48
N ASN A 52 28.11 2.09 22.66
CA ASN A 52 27.85 1.41 23.94
C ASN A 52 26.48 1.72 24.54
N SER A 53 25.48 2.03 23.74
CA SER A 53 24.13 2.29 24.23
C SER A 53 23.42 1.04 24.77
N GLN A 54 23.90 -0.16 24.43
CA GLN A 54 23.33 -1.46 24.80
C GLN A 54 21.80 -1.48 24.55
N PRO A 55 21.36 -1.39 23.28
CA PRO A 55 19.94 -1.41 22.97
C PRO A 55 19.32 -2.74 23.42
N GLY A 56 18.25 -2.66 24.18
CA GLY A 56 17.57 -3.79 24.81
C GLY A 56 16.09 -3.88 24.42
N PRO A 57 15.17 -3.71 25.37
CA PRO A 57 13.74 -3.96 25.14
C PRO A 57 13.16 -3.05 24.08
N MET A 58 12.13 -3.56 23.40
CA MET A 58 11.45 -2.86 22.30
C MET A 58 9.93 -2.92 22.43
N ALA A 59 9.25 -1.87 21.96
CA ALA A 59 7.81 -1.86 21.76
C ALA A 59 7.45 -0.99 20.54
N LEU A 60 6.24 -1.16 20.01
CA LEU A 60 5.72 -0.36 18.90
C LEU A 60 4.75 0.71 19.39
N ASP A 61 4.82 1.91 18.79
CA ASP A 61 3.76 2.91 18.93
C ASP A 61 2.64 2.66 17.90
N PRO A 62 1.49 3.35 17.99
CA PRO A 62 0.37 3.17 17.07
C PRO A 62 0.68 3.50 15.60
N LEU A 63 1.77 4.21 15.33
CA LEU A 63 2.24 4.54 13.98
C LEU A 63 3.22 3.50 13.43
N GLY A 64 3.56 2.47 14.25
CA GLY A 64 4.51 1.42 13.90
C GLY A 64 5.97 1.82 14.09
N ASN A 65 6.26 2.93 14.78
CA ASN A 65 7.63 3.25 15.15
C ASN A 65 8.09 2.35 16.31
N PHE A 66 9.36 1.97 16.28
CA PHE A 66 10.01 1.18 17.31
C PHE A 66 10.52 2.10 18.42
N TRP A 67 10.09 1.86 19.65
CA TRP A 67 10.66 2.45 20.84
C TRP A 67 11.65 1.45 21.45
N ILE A 68 12.86 1.89 21.74
CA ILE A 68 14.00 1.03 22.11
C ILE A 68 14.61 1.59 23.39
N GLY A 69 14.68 0.79 24.43
CA GLY A 69 15.41 1.14 25.64
C GLY A 69 16.93 1.07 25.39
N LEU A 70 17.64 2.16 25.64
CA LEU A 70 19.10 2.21 25.60
C LEU A 70 19.63 1.98 27.02
N THR A 71 19.81 0.71 27.41
CA THR A 71 19.96 0.28 28.80
C THR A 71 21.22 0.82 29.51
N ALA A 72 22.24 1.20 28.76
CA ALA A 72 23.47 1.79 29.29
C ALA A 72 23.42 3.33 29.33
N LEU A 73 22.38 3.94 28.76
CA LEU A 73 22.16 5.38 28.68
C LEU A 73 20.80 5.74 29.31
N ASP A 74 20.65 6.97 29.75
CA ASP A 74 19.36 7.49 30.22
C ASP A 74 18.55 8.01 29.01
N GLN A 75 18.27 7.14 28.06
CA GLN A 75 17.62 7.46 26.79
C GLN A 75 16.76 6.31 26.28
N VAL A 76 15.77 6.66 25.50
CA VAL A 76 15.10 5.76 24.57
C VAL A 76 15.39 6.20 23.14
N ALA A 77 15.50 5.25 22.22
CA ALA A 77 15.54 5.54 20.80
C ALA A 77 14.13 5.31 20.21
N LYS A 78 13.74 6.15 19.26
CA LYS A 78 12.56 5.97 18.45
C LYS A 78 12.97 5.83 16.98
N ALA A 79 12.66 4.70 16.37
CA ALA A 79 13.01 4.42 14.98
C ALA A 79 11.77 4.20 14.13
N THR A 80 11.76 4.71 12.89
CA THR A 80 10.71 4.41 11.90
C THR A 80 10.93 3.01 11.29
N PRO A 81 9.92 2.40 10.64
CA PRO A 81 10.10 1.16 9.89
C PRO A 81 11.08 1.26 8.70
N THR A 82 11.47 2.47 8.31
CA THR A 82 12.50 2.74 7.30
C THR A 82 13.91 2.85 7.88
N GLY A 83 14.05 2.87 9.21
CA GLY A 83 15.33 2.94 9.90
C GLY A 83 15.78 4.35 10.28
N GLU A 84 14.95 5.37 10.07
CA GLU A 84 15.21 6.73 10.59
C GLU A 84 15.09 6.71 12.11
N LEU A 85 16.12 7.21 12.83
CA LEU A 85 16.24 7.06 14.27
C LEU A 85 16.49 8.41 14.95
N VAL A 86 15.73 8.66 16.02
CA VAL A 86 15.93 9.77 16.96
C VAL A 86 16.04 9.25 18.38
N THR A 87 16.74 9.97 19.26
CA THR A 87 16.83 9.61 20.67
C THR A 87 16.16 10.65 21.56
N ILE A 88 15.61 10.20 22.67
CA ILE A 88 14.87 11.00 23.63
C ILE A 88 15.46 10.72 25.00
N ALA A 89 15.89 11.78 25.70
CA ALA A 89 16.44 11.66 27.06
C ALA A 89 15.36 11.29 28.09
N ILE A 90 15.73 10.44 29.04
CA ILE A 90 14.93 10.17 30.24
C ILE A 90 15.41 11.13 31.33
N PRO A 91 14.55 12.02 31.87
CA PRO A 91 14.94 13.04 32.85
C PRO A 91 15.08 12.42 34.26
N ASN A 92 16.18 11.77 34.56
CA ASN A 92 16.38 11.03 35.82
C ASN A 92 17.17 11.76 36.91
N GLY A 93 17.59 12.98 36.69
CA GLY A 93 18.50 13.65 37.60
C GLY A 93 19.87 12.95 37.65
N ALA A 94 20.31 12.52 38.84
CA ALA A 94 21.63 11.89 39.05
C ALA A 94 21.63 10.35 38.96
N ALA A 95 20.45 9.71 38.92
CA ALA A 95 20.33 8.24 38.89
C ALA A 95 20.18 7.72 37.46
N LYS A 96 20.85 6.60 37.14
CA LYS A 96 20.65 5.91 35.86
C LYS A 96 19.24 5.31 35.83
N ALA A 97 18.54 5.42 34.69
CA ALA A 97 17.22 4.83 34.50
C ALA A 97 17.25 3.29 34.55
N GLY A 98 18.15 2.69 33.79
CA GLY A 98 18.19 1.24 33.65
C GLY A 98 16.93 0.68 33.01
N THR A 99 16.53 1.19 31.83
CA THR A 99 15.31 0.76 31.13
C THR A 99 15.32 -0.74 30.87
N SER A 100 14.34 -1.47 31.41
CA SER A 100 14.26 -2.93 31.35
C SER A 100 13.13 -3.46 30.46
N SER A 101 12.01 -2.75 30.33
CA SER A 101 10.89 -3.14 29.50
C SER A 101 10.12 -1.91 28.99
N LEU A 102 9.43 -2.08 27.85
CA LEU A 102 8.54 -1.07 27.27
C LEU A 102 7.21 -1.71 26.86
N ALA A 103 6.11 -0.98 27.06
CA ALA A 103 4.80 -1.38 26.58
C ALA A 103 3.93 -0.18 26.22
N LEU A 104 3.18 -0.29 25.12
CA LEU A 104 2.20 0.70 24.75
C LEU A 104 0.97 0.57 25.68
N GLY A 105 0.63 1.63 26.36
CA GLY A 105 -0.59 1.76 27.14
C GLY A 105 -1.66 2.57 26.39
N SER A 106 -2.78 2.81 27.05
CA SER A 106 -3.82 3.69 26.55
C SER A 106 -3.33 5.15 26.42
N GLN A 107 -4.08 6.00 25.70
CA GLN A 107 -3.79 7.42 25.51
C GLN A 107 -2.44 7.71 24.81
N ASN A 108 -1.97 6.80 23.92
CA ASN A 108 -0.69 6.92 23.20
C ASN A 108 0.52 7.07 24.15
N ARG A 109 0.51 6.40 25.30
CA ARG A 109 1.59 6.43 26.27
C ARG A 109 2.47 5.21 26.11
N MET A 110 3.75 5.43 25.81
CA MET A 110 4.77 4.38 25.82
C MET A 110 5.34 4.29 27.24
N TRP A 111 4.91 3.27 27.96
CA TRP A 111 5.32 3.01 29.34
C TRP A 111 6.64 2.24 29.37
N LEU A 112 7.44 2.48 30.40
CA LEU A 112 8.70 1.80 30.63
C LEU A 112 8.93 1.57 32.12
N THR A 113 9.69 0.53 32.42
CA THR A 113 10.26 0.27 33.74
C THR A 113 11.68 0.80 33.79
N GLU A 114 12.00 1.49 34.88
CA GLU A 114 13.34 2.03 35.17
C GLU A 114 13.90 1.33 36.38
N THR A 115 14.53 0.19 36.15
CA THR A 115 14.97 -0.76 37.19
C THR A 115 15.91 -0.12 38.21
N THR A 116 16.93 0.63 37.74
CA THR A 116 17.91 1.27 38.62
C THR A 116 17.33 2.49 39.32
N ALA A 117 16.43 3.22 38.68
CA ALA A 117 15.79 4.38 39.28
C ALA A 117 14.61 4.00 40.19
N ASN A 118 14.24 2.74 40.26
CA ASN A 118 13.10 2.22 41.04
C ASN A 118 11.78 2.93 40.72
N ARG A 119 11.47 3.03 39.42
CA ARG A 119 10.41 3.88 38.87
C ARG A 119 9.68 3.20 37.72
N VAL A 120 8.42 3.57 37.51
CA VAL A 120 7.67 3.33 36.28
C VAL A 120 7.32 4.68 35.66
N SER A 121 7.50 4.82 34.36
CA SER A 121 7.29 6.09 33.67
C SER A 121 6.63 5.90 32.31
N TYR A 122 6.23 6.98 31.66
CA TYR A 122 5.81 6.95 30.27
C TYR A 122 6.28 8.18 29.49
N PHE A 123 6.42 7.98 28.20
CA PHE A 123 6.44 9.05 27.19
C PHE A 123 5.08 9.12 26.49
N ASP A 124 4.55 10.30 26.31
CA ASP A 124 3.50 10.53 25.31
C ASP A 124 4.10 10.38 23.91
N THR A 125 3.59 9.46 23.08
CA THR A 125 4.24 9.11 21.81
C THR A 125 4.15 10.19 20.72
N LEU A 126 3.29 11.21 20.92
CA LEU A 126 3.10 12.32 19.99
C LEU A 126 3.95 13.53 20.38
N SER A 127 3.99 13.88 21.67
CA SER A 127 4.70 15.06 22.18
C SER A 127 6.09 14.77 22.75
N ASN A 128 6.41 13.48 22.97
CA ASN A 128 7.62 13.00 23.65
C ASN A 128 7.74 13.54 25.10
N GLN A 129 6.65 13.98 25.72
CA GLN A 129 6.65 14.43 27.11
C GLN A 129 6.77 13.23 28.05
N TYR A 130 7.67 13.35 29.00
CA TYR A 130 7.96 12.33 30.01
C TYR A 130 7.18 12.56 31.30
N THR A 131 6.72 11.49 31.93
CA THR A 131 6.16 11.48 33.29
C THR A 131 6.60 10.24 34.03
N GLY A 132 7.24 10.40 35.19
CA GLY A 132 7.72 9.31 36.05
C GLY A 132 6.98 9.18 37.34
N PHE A 133 6.91 7.96 37.91
CA PHE A 133 6.25 7.61 39.15
C PHE A 133 7.21 6.71 39.97
N ASP A 134 7.65 7.21 41.11
CA ASP A 134 8.47 6.45 42.04
C ASP A 134 7.66 5.32 42.68
N LEU A 135 8.27 4.15 42.83
CA LEU A 135 7.59 3.00 43.45
C LEU A 135 7.55 3.12 44.95
N PRO A 136 6.42 2.69 45.62
CA PRO A 136 6.30 2.70 47.07
C PRO A 136 7.35 1.83 47.76
N THR A 137 7.62 0.65 47.23
CA THR A 137 8.66 -0.26 47.73
C THR A 137 10.03 0.17 47.23
N LYS A 138 10.96 0.43 48.12
CA LYS A 138 12.34 0.78 47.75
C LYS A 138 13.08 -0.43 47.16
N ASP A 139 13.99 -0.16 46.26
CA ASP A 139 14.87 -1.16 45.62
C ASP A 139 14.12 -2.37 45.07
N SER A 140 12.89 -2.15 44.58
CA SER A 140 12.04 -3.23 44.08
C SER A 140 12.46 -3.78 42.71
N ALA A 141 13.33 -3.07 42.00
CA ALA A 141 13.83 -3.42 40.68
C ALA A 141 12.71 -3.79 39.67
N PRO A 142 11.91 -2.82 39.22
CA PRO A 142 10.86 -3.10 38.24
C PRO A 142 11.48 -3.58 36.92
N THR A 143 10.92 -4.66 36.33
CA THR A 143 11.46 -5.31 35.12
C THR A 143 10.47 -5.37 33.96
N GLY A 144 9.50 -6.28 33.95
CA GLY A 144 8.50 -6.39 32.88
C GLY A 144 7.36 -5.40 33.04
N ILE A 145 6.74 -4.96 31.93
CA ILE A 145 5.53 -4.13 31.94
C ILE A 145 4.58 -4.48 30.80
N THR A 146 3.28 -4.47 31.04
CA THR A 146 2.24 -4.72 30.05
C THR A 146 0.97 -3.90 30.32
N SER A 147 0.15 -3.69 29.29
CA SER A 147 -1.19 -3.12 29.44
C SER A 147 -2.17 -4.20 29.94
N GLY A 148 -2.85 -3.93 31.04
CA GLY A 148 -3.86 -4.83 31.59
C GLY A 148 -5.24 -4.66 30.97
N PRO A 149 -6.12 -5.67 31.09
CA PRO A 149 -7.48 -5.64 30.54
C PRO A 149 -8.39 -4.64 31.26
N ASP A 150 -7.97 -4.16 32.43
CA ASP A 150 -8.64 -3.14 33.25
C ASP A 150 -8.20 -1.69 32.91
N GLY A 151 -7.41 -1.53 31.83
CA GLY A 151 -6.90 -0.24 31.35
C GLY A 151 -5.77 0.36 32.20
N ALA A 152 -5.26 -0.37 33.22
CA ALA A 152 -4.05 -0.02 33.96
C ALA A 152 -2.82 -0.69 33.35
N MET A 153 -1.63 -0.20 33.68
CA MET A 153 -0.39 -0.91 33.39
C MET A 153 -0.06 -1.83 34.57
N TRP A 154 0.44 -3.01 34.25
CA TRP A 154 0.88 -4.01 35.20
C TRP A 154 2.36 -4.30 34.99
N PHE A 155 3.14 -4.40 36.05
CA PHE A 155 4.57 -4.56 35.99
C PHE A 155 5.07 -5.51 37.08
N THR A 156 6.24 -6.10 36.84
CA THR A 156 6.91 -6.97 37.78
C THR A 156 7.94 -6.18 38.59
N GLU A 157 8.09 -6.51 39.86
CA GLU A 157 9.09 -5.97 40.78
C GLU A 157 9.97 -7.11 41.23
N TYR A 158 11.06 -7.35 40.51
CA TYR A 158 11.92 -8.54 40.63
C TYR A 158 12.48 -8.73 42.01
N ALA A 159 13.12 -7.70 42.59
CA ALA A 159 13.82 -7.81 43.86
C ALA A 159 12.85 -7.74 45.05
N ALA A 160 11.64 -7.23 44.86
CA ALA A 160 10.63 -7.13 45.93
C ALA A 160 9.68 -8.32 45.97
N ASP A 161 9.75 -9.26 45.01
CA ASP A 161 8.78 -10.35 44.87
C ASP A 161 7.35 -9.83 44.80
N LYS A 162 7.07 -8.85 43.92
CA LYS A 162 5.75 -8.24 43.79
C LYS A 162 5.33 -8.09 42.31
N ILE A 163 4.00 -7.94 42.15
CA ILE A 163 3.39 -7.43 40.94
C ILE A 163 2.82 -6.05 41.25
N GLY A 164 3.26 -5.06 40.53
CA GLY A 164 2.76 -3.71 40.59
C GLY A 164 1.65 -3.44 39.57
N ARG A 165 0.72 -2.57 39.91
CA ARG A 165 -0.37 -2.06 39.05
C ARG A 165 -0.41 -0.55 39.15
N ILE A 166 -0.35 0.16 38.04
CA ILE A 166 -0.46 1.62 37.96
C ILE A 166 -1.58 2.05 37.05
N THR A 167 -2.47 2.92 37.55
CA THR A 167 -3.54 3.52 36.73
C THR A 167 -2.99 4.67 35.88
N ASN A 168 -3.73 5.08 34.84
CA ASN A 168 -3.38 6.26 34.05
C ASN A 168 -3.28 7.58 34.85
N ALA A 169 -3.87 7.61 36.03
CA ALA A 169 -3.77 8.73 36.99
C ALA A 169 -2.56 8.63 37.94
N GLY A 170 -1.71 7.61 37.77
CA GLY A 170 -0.50 7.42 38.59
C GLY A 170 -0.73 6.71 39.92
N LYS A 171 -1.94 6.17 40.21
CA LYS A 171 -2.16 5.40 41.46
C LYS A 171 -1.53 4.01 41.32
N ILE A 172 -0.56 3.72 42.19
CA ILE A 172 0.13 2.44 42.28
C ILE A 172 -0.53 1.54 43.34
N THR A 173 -0.59 0.24 43.04
CA THR A 173 -0.99 -0.83 43.95
C THR A 173 -0.04 -1.98 43.77
N GLU A 174 0.47 -2.58 44.83
CA GLU A 174 1.42 -3.69 44.81
C GLU A 174 0.79 -4.94 45.43
N PHE A 175 1.07 -6.11 44.82
CA PHE A 175 0.60 -7.44 45.23
C PHE A 175 1.81 -8.32 45.53
N GLY A 176 1.95 -8.80 46.77
CA GLY A 176 3.07 -9.64 47.19
C GLY A 176 2.98 -11.08 46.62
N LEU A 177 4.09 -11.61 46.22
CA LEU A 177 4.30 -13.00 45.84
C LEU A 177 4.99 -13.77 46.98
N ASP A 178 5.16 -15.08 46.81
CA ASP A 178 6.04 -15.86 47.67
C ASP A 178 7.50 -15.33 47.61
N LYS A 179 8.21 -15.46 48.72
CA LYS A 179 9.62 -15.09 48.75
C LYS A 179 10.44 -15.86 47.73
N ASP A 180 11.45 -15.22 47.18
CA ASP A 180 12.34 -15.75 46.13
C ASP A 180 11.60 -16.17 44.85
N SER A 181 10.52 -15.43 44.51
CA SER A 181 9.78 -15.61 43.24
C SER A 181 10.53 -15.02 42.05
N GLY A 182 11.13 -13.86 42.21
CA GLY A 182 11.88 -13.13 41.16
C GLY A 182 11.06 -12.94 39.88
N PRO A 183 9.93 -12.19 39.90
CA PRO A 183 9.11 -12.00 38.68
C PRO A 183 9.85 -11.14 37.66
N THR A 184 9.91 -11.57 36.38
CA THR A 184 10.70 -10.87 35.33
C THR A 184 9.83 -10.26 34.23
N SER A 185 9.07 -11.03 33.49
CA SER A 185 8.23 -10.55 32.39
C SER A 185 6.75 -10.79 32.68
N ILE A 186 5.86 -9.99 32.08
CA ILE A 186 4.41 -10.05 32.32
C ILE A 186 3.64 -9.74 31.03
N VAL A 187 2.54 -10.48 30.80
CA VAL A 187 1.65 -10.33 29.64
C VAL A 187 0.19 -10.49 30.02
N THR A 188 -0.72 -9.85 29.29
CA THR A 188 -2.16 -10.07 29.43
C THR A 188 -2.58 -11.34 28.67
N GLY A 189 -3.12 -12.33 29.39
CA GLY A 189 -3.63 -13.56 28.80
C GLY A 189 -5.02 -13.39 28.18
N THR A 190 -5.41 -14.32 27.32
CA THR A 190 -6.73 -14.33 26.67
C THR A 190 -7.90 -14.60 27.63
N ASP A 191 -7.59 -15.02 28.86
CA ASP A 191 -8.54 -15.22 29.96
C ASP A 191 -8.78 -13.93 30.79
N GLY A 192 -8.22 -12.81 30.37
CA GLY A 192 -8.34 -11.52 31.06
C GLY A 192 -7.54 -11.43 32.37
N ALA A 193 -6.61 -12.35 32.63
CA ALA A 193 -5.64 -12.26 33.73
C ALA A 193 -4.26 -11.86 33.21
N LEU A 194 -3.39 -11.44 34.13
CA LEU A 194 -1.97 -11.18 33.83
C LEU A 194 -1.20 -12.47 34.12
N TRP A 195 -0.31 -12.83 33.21
CA TRP A 195 0.57 -13.98 33.33
C TRP A 195 2.03 -13.52 33.35
N PHE A 196 2.86 -14.08 34.21
CA PHE A 196 4.23 -13.62 34.42
C PHE A 196 5.19 -14.76 34.71
N THR A 197 6.42 -14.57 34.31
CA THR A 197 7.54 -15.49 34.63
C THR A 197 8.03 -15.22 36.04
N MET A 198 8.29 -16.29 36.80
CA MET A 198 8.91 -16.27 38.13
C MET A 198 10.27 -16.94 37.99
N GLN A 199 11.30 -16.14 37.69
CA GLN A 199 12.63 -16.66 37.32
C GLN A 199 13.30 -17.46 38.43
N ASP A 200 13.31 -16.93 39.65
CA ASP A 200 13.89 -17.58 40.81
C ASP A 200 12.96 -18.63 41.41
N GLY A 201 11.65 -18.37 41.36
CA GLY A 201 10.61 -19.30 41.77
C GLY A 201 10.37 -20.47 40.80
N ASN A 202 11.08 -20.52 39.68
CA ASN A 202 11.01 -21.57 38.64
C ASN A 202 9.57 -21.95 38.27
N ALA A 203 8.75 -20.94 37.99
CA ALA A 203 7.31 -21.08 37.75
C ALA A 203 6.75 -20.03 36.79
N ILE A 204 5.54 -20.26 36.31
CA ILE A 204 4.70 -19.25 35.69
C ILE A 204 3.63 -18.81 36.70
N GLY A 205 3.53 -17.52 36.94
CA GLY A 205 2.51 -16.92 37.80
C GLY A 205 1.32 -16.41 36.99
N ARG A 206 0.15 -16.35 37.62
CA ARG A 206 -1.07 -15.76 37.09
C ARG A 206 -1.72 -14.88 38.16
N ILE A 207 -2.08 -13.65 37.82
CA ILE A 207 -2.81 -12.75 38.71
C ILE A 207 -4.05 -12.18 38.02
N THR A 208 -5.20 -12.24 38.69
CA THR A 208 -6.40 -11.56 38.20
C THR A 208 -6.32 -10.05 38.44
N THR A 209 -7.12 -9.25 37.75
CA THR A 209 -7.19 -7.79 37.97
C THR A 209 -7.68 -7.41 39.38
N SER A 210 -8.28 -8.36 40.12
CA SER A 210 -8.66 -8.23 41.54
C SER A 210 -7.53 -8.63 42.51
N GLY A 211 -6.38 -9.12 42.04
CA GLY A 211 -5.23 -9.49 42.86
C GLY A 211 -5.18 -10.97 43.29
N THR A 212 -6.04 -11.86 42.78
CA THR A 212 -5.95 -13.32 43.06
C THR A 212 -4.79 -13.94 42.29
N ILE A 213 -3.83 -14.54 42.99
CA ILE A 213 -2.60 -15.12 42.44
C ILE A 213 -2.73 -16.66 42.35
N SER A 214 -2.22 -17.24 41.27
CA SER A 214 -2.01 -18.66 41.08
C SER A 214 -0.61 -18.93 40.55
N LYS A 215 -0.01 -20.10 40.90
CA LYS A 215 1.36 -20.48 40.51
C LYS A 215 1.37 -21.83 39.84
N PHE A 216 2.13 -21.96 38.76
CA PHE A 216 2.32 -23.18 37.97
C PHE A 216 3.82 -23.49 37.93
N ALA A 217 4.27 -24.46 38.74
CA ALA A 217 5.68 -24.85 38.82
C ALA A 217 6.14 -25.51 37.51
N LEU A 218 7.36 -25.22 37.10
CA LEU A 218 8.01 -25.90 35.99
C LEU A 218 8.64 -27.21 36.46
N PRO A 219 8.60 -28.29 35.62
CA PRO A 219 9.02 -29.62 36.03
C PRO A 219 10.54 -29.75 36.18
N ASN A 220 11.31 -29.00 35.39
CA ASN A 220 12.76 -29.03 35.45
C ASN A 220 13.26 -27.97 36.42
N ALA A 221 14.07 -28.37 37.40
CA ALA A 221 14.68 -27.44 38.34
C ALA A 221 15.58 -26.43 37.62
N ASN A 222 15.52 -25.15 38.05
CA ASN A 222 16.34 -24.08 37.53
C ASN A 222 16.18 -23.78 36.04
N SER A 223 14.99 -23.95 35.47
CA SER A 223 14.73 -23.59 34.06
C SER A 223 14.95 -22.10 33.79
N LYS A 224 14.81 -21.24 34.81
CA LYS A 224 14.94 -19.77 34.73
C LYS A 224 14.02 -19.17 33.64
N PRO A 225 12.68 -19.24 33.77
CA PRO A 225 11.78 -18.59 32.82
C PRO A 225 12.05 -17.08 32.84
N THR A 226 12.26 -16.50 31.62
CA THR A 226 12.74 -15.12 31.49
C THR A 226 11.71 -14.21 30.86
N ASP A 227 11.23 -14.50 29.66
CA ASP A 227 10.23 -13.69 28.96
C ASP A 227 8.98 -14.51 28.62
N ILE A 228 7.84 -13.82 28.46
CA ILE A 228 6.55 -14.46 28.18
C ILE A 228 5.70 -13.64 27.20
N THR A 229 5.07 -14.32 26.25
CA THR A 229 4.14 -13.72 25.28
C THR A 229 2.91 -14.62 25.04
N VAL A 230 1.90 -14.09 24.38
CA VAL A 230 0.71 -14.85 23.93
C VAL A 230 0.88 -15.22 22.47
N GLY A 231 0.74 -16.50 22.12
CA GLY A 231 0.74 -16.98 20.75
C GLY A 231 -0.65 -16.88 20.09
N GLU A 232 -0.71 -17.12 18.78
CA GLU A 232 -1.91 -16.97 17.95
C GLU A 232 -3.14 -17.76 18.47
N ALA A 233 -2.93 -18.97 19.01
CA ALA A 233 -3.99 -19.80 19.59
C ALA A 233 -4.34 -19.45 21.05
N GLY A 234 -3.83 -18.31 21.58
CA GLY A 234 -4.09 -17.86 22.95
C GLY A 234 -3.32 -18.64 24.04
N ASN A 235 -2.41 -19.52 23.69
CA ASN A 235 -1.48 -20.13 24.64
C ASN A 235 -0.37 -19.15 24.99
N LEU A 236 0.14 -19.29 26.20
CA LEU A 236 1.31 -18.58 26.68
C LEU A 236 2.58 -19.26 26.17
N TRP A 237 3.55 -18.51 25.73
CA TRP A 237 4.85 -19.00 25.30
C TRP A 237 5.93 -18.24 26.06
N PHE A 238 6.94 -18.95 26.56
CA PHE A 238 7.98 -18.35 27.38
C PHE A 238 9.35 -18.98 27.13
N THR A 239 10.37 -18.19 27.36
CA THR A 239 11.78 -18.64 27.27
C THR A 239 12.20 -19.22 28.62
N GLU A 240 12.90 -20.35 28.59
CA GLU A 240 13.57 -20.97 29.73
C GLU A 240 15.09 -20.86 29.53
N SER A 241 15.69 -19.76 30.03
CA SER A 241 17.06 -19.37 29.66
C SER A 241 18.11 -20.37 30.10
N ALA A 242 18.02 -20.94 31.32
CA ALA A 242 18.91 -21.97 31.79
C ALA A 242 18.49 -23.40 31.38
N GLY A 243 17.18 -23.59 31.12
CA GLY A 243 16.65 -24.85 30.59
C GLY A 243 16.94 -25.08 29.12
N ASN A 244 17.37 -24.04 28.38
CA ASN A 244 17.57 -24.05 26.93
C ASN A 244 16.35 -24.58 26.16
N LYS A 245 15.16 -24.13 26.57
CA LYS A 245 13.86 -24.55 26.04
C LYS A 245 12.92 -23.37 25.79
N ILE A 246 11.94 -23.61 24.95
CA ILE A 246 10.74 -22.78 24.86
C ILE A 246 9.59 -23.52 25.52
N GLY A 247 8.97 -22.92 26.54
CA GLY A 247 7.78 -23.44 27.18
C GLY A 247 6.51 -22.93 26.50
N ARG A 248 5.48 -23.78 26.40
CA ARG A 248 4.12 -23.41 26.00
C ARG A 248 3.13 -23.85 27.06
N MET A 249 2.32 -22.94 27.59
CA MET A 249 1.33 -23.23 28.60
C MET A 249 -0.06 -22.73 28.17
N SER A 250 -1.07 -23.58 28.29
CA SER A 250 -2.44 -23.11 28.11
C SER A 250 -2.91 -22.25 29.30
N ILE A 251 -3.94 -21.44 29.11
CA ILE A 251 -4.59 -20.69 30.21
C ILE A 251 -5.17 -21.57 31.33
N LYS A 252 -5.16 -22.90 31.16
CA LYS A 252 -5.54 -23.91 32.17
C LYS A 252 -4.33 -24.54 32.86
N GLY A 253 -3.11 -24.08 32.57
CA GLY A 253 -1.86 -24.59 33.15
C GLY A 253 -1.32 -25.87 32.50
N LEU A 254 -1.81 -26.29 31.33
CA LEU A 254 -1.24 -27.44 30.63
C LEU A 254 0.06 -27.01 29.93
N LEU A 255 1.17 -27.63 30.33
CA LEU A 255 2.52 -27.31 29.88
C LEU A 255 3.01 -28.27 28.78
N ALA A 256 3.73 -27.72 27.82
CA ALA A 256 4.62 -28.44 26.90
C ALA A 256 5.95 -27.67 26.80
N GLU A 257 7.07 -28.39 26.71
CA GLU A 257 8.41 -27.80 26.59
C GLU A 257 9.11 -28.32 25.33
N PHE A 258 9.84 -27.44 24.65
CA PHE A 258 10.51 -27.72 23.39
C PHE A 258 12.01 -27.34 23.52
N GLY A 259 12.91 -28.33 23.43
CA GLY A 259 14.35 -28.12 23.46
C GLY A 259 14.85 -27.45 22.16
N LEU A 260 15.86 -26.60 22.27
CA LEU A 260 16.49 -25.98 21.12
C LEU A 260 17.54 -26.93 20.51
N PRO A 261 17.74 -26.85 19.15
CA PRO A 261 18.83 -27.57 18.48
C PRO A 261 20.22 -27.10 18.95
N THR A 262 20.40 -25.79 19.14
CA THR A 262 21.66 -25.20 19.62
C THR A 262 21.71 -25.20 21.16
N ALA A 263 22.73 -25.78 21.73
CA ALA A 263 22.95 -25.81 23.19
C ALA A 263 23.41 -24.43 23.70
N ASN A 264 23.01 -24.11 24.94
CA ASN A 264 23.41 -22.87 25.63
C ASN A 264 23.12 -21.61 24.80
N ALA A 265 21.95 -21.57 24.18
CA ALA A 265 21.54 -20.51 23.26
C ALA A 265 21.51 -19.12 23.92
N GLY A 266 21.31 -19.04 25.24
CA GLY A 266 21.16 -17.78 25.95
C GLY A 266 19.83 -17.09 25.58
N LEU A 267 18.72 -17.82 25.75
CA LEU A 267 17.39 -17.32 25.47
C LEU A 267 17.10 -16.05 26.29
N ASP A 268 16.65 -15.00 25.62
CA ASP A 268 16.28 -13.72 26.23
C ASP A 268 14.79 -13.43 25.96
N GLN A 269 14.42 -12.76 24.89
CA GLN A 269 13.04 -12.35 24.61
C GLN A 269 12.33 -13.22 23.59
N ILE A 270 10.98 -13.23 23.64
CA ILE A 270 10.09 -13.96 22.72
C ILE A 270 8.89 -13.11 22.32
N THR A 271 8.49 -13.16 21.05
CA THR A 271 7.36 -12.41 20.50
C THR A 271 6.58 -13.24 19.51
N LEU A 272 5.27 -12.92 19.34
CA LEU A 272 4.46 -13.45 18.24
C LEU A 272 4.78 -12.69 16.95
N GLY A 273 5.21 -13.40 15.91
CA GLY A 273 5.48 -12.83 14.58
C GLY A 273 4.23 -12.63 13.75
N ALA A 274 4.35 -11.85 12.68
CA ALA A 274 3.28 -11.63 11.70
C ALA A 274 2.90 -12.90 10.91
N ASP A 275 3.79 -13.90 10.90
CA ASP A 275 3.57 -15.23 10.32
C ASP A 275 2.82 -16.20 11.27
N GLY A 276 2.35 -15.72 12.42
CA GLY A 276 1.68 -16.53 13.44
C GLY A 276 2.61 -17.49 14.19
N GLN A 277 3.93 -17.40 13.96
CA GLN A 277 4.92 -18.19 14.68
C GLN A 277 5.54 -17.37 15.81
N LEU A 278 6.19 -18.03 16.77
CA LEU A 278 6.93 -17.36 17.85
C LEU A 278 8.37 -17.15 17.42
N TRP A 279 8.89 -15.96 17.62
CA TRP A 279 10.27 -15.58 17.33
C TRP A 279 10.98 -15.20 18.63
N PHE A 280 12.23 -15.62 18.81
CA PHE A 280 12.98 -15.42 20.03
C PHE A 280 14.45 -15.14 19.77
N THR A 281 15.10 -14.48 20.73
CA THR A 281 16.51 -14.14 20.65
C THR A 281 17.37 -15.18 21.36
N GLU A 282 18.50 -15.53 20.74
CA GLU A 282 19.55 -16.42 21.26
C GLU A 282 20.83 -15.61 21.42
N SER A 283 20.95 -14.94 22.57
CA SER A 283 21.95 -13.89 22.80
C SER A 283 23.41 -14.42 22.83
N LEU A 284 23.62 -15.67 23.24
CA LEU A 284 24.96 -16.27 23.35
C LEU A 284 25.41 -16.97 22.07
N THR A 285 24.48 -17.38 21.20
CA THR A 285 24.81 -18.16 20.00
C THR A 285 24.67 -17.36 18.71
N ASN A 286 24.41 -16.06 18.82
CA ASN A 286 24.29 -15.13 17.68
C ASN A 286 23.23 -15.55 16.68
N ARG A 287 22.01 -15.89 17.15
CA ARG A 287 20.89 -16.36 16.36
C ARG A 287 19.58 -15.69 16.72
N ILE A 288 18.65 -15.73 15.80
CA ILE A 288 17.22 -15.56 16.06
C ILE A 288 16.55 -16.92 15.81
N GLY A 289 15.83 -17.39 16.79
CA GLY A 289 15.03 -18.61 16.69
C GLY A 289 13.59 -18.34 16.30
N ARG A 290 12.97 -19.31 15.63
CA ARG A 290 11.54 -19.35 15.33
C ARG A 290 10.98 -20.70 15.70
N ILE A 291 9.83 -20.72 16.39
CA ILE A 291 9.13 -21.96 16.75
C ILE A 291 7.68 -21.91 16.25
N THR A 292 7.25 -23.01 15.62
CA THR A 292 5.87 -23.18 15.18
C THR A 292 4.95 -23.52 16.35
N ASN A 293 3.63 -23.33 16.18
CA ASN A 293 2.63 -23.75 17.17
C ASN A 293 2.68 -25.25 17.49
N SER A 294 3.24 -26.09 16.61
CA SER A 294 3.47 -27.52 16.84
C SER A 294 4.80 -27.86 17.54
N GLY A 295 5.67 -26.86 17.76
CA GLY A 295 6.96 -27.03 18.45
C GLY A 295 8.17 -27.29 17.54
N SER A 296 8.03 -27.13 16.21
CA SER A 296 9.18 -27.22 15.29
C SER A 296 10.01 -25.94 15.34
N VAL A 297 11.30 -26.05 15.67
CA VAL A 297 12.25 -24.95 15.81
C VAL A 297 13.08 -24.78 14.53
N SER A 298 13.29 -23.53 14.13
CA SER A 298 14.24 -23.09 13.10
C SER A 298 15.12 -21.98 13.67
N GLU A 299 16.40 -21.99 13.36
CA GLU A 299 17.37 -21.01 13.87
C GLU A 299 18.05 -20.30 12.69
N PHE A 300 18.14 -18.96 12.76
CA PHE A 300 18.74 -18.09 11.77
C PHE A 300 20.02 -17.47 12.32
N VAL A 301 21.16 -17.85 11.73
CA VAL A 301 22.47 -17.30 12.12
C VAL A 301 22.56 -15.84 11.66
N LEU A 302 22.91 -14.95 12.57
CA LEU A 302 23.07 -13.54 12.27
C LEU A 302 24.41 -13.25 11.57
N PRO A 303 24.44 -12.28 10.62
CA PRO A 303 25.68 -11.83 9.99
C PRO A 303 26.67 -11.28 11.01
N GLY A 304 27.95 -11.60 10.84
CA GLY A 304 29.00 -11.21 11.79
C GLY A 304 29.07 -12.13 13.02
N ALA A 305 29.84 -11.76 14.00
CA ALA A 305 29.99 -12.52 15.23
C ALA A 305 29.60 -11.68 16.45
N ASN A 306 29.10 -12.35 17.49
CA ASN A 306 28.83 -11.77 18.80
C ASN A 306 27.91 -10.51 18.77
N ASN A 307 26.83 -10.54 18.00
CA ASN A 307 25.87 -9.41 17.95
C ASN A 307 25.16 -9.20 19.29
N GLY A 308 24.92 -10.26 20.06
CA GLY A 308 24.17 -10.22 21.32
C GLY A 308 22.71 -9.77 21.11
N PRO A 309 21.91 -10.51 20.31
CA PRO A 309 20.51 -10.15 20.11
C PRO A 309 19.74 -10.16 21.43
N SER A 310 18.84 -9.18 21.63
CA SER A 310 18.13 -8.98 22.90
C SER A 310 16.66 -8.66 22.68
N GLY A 311 16.26 -7.39 22.58
CA GLY A 311 14.86 -7.02 22.33
C GLY A 311 14.35 -7.55 20.99
N ILE A 312 13.10 -8.01 20.93
CA ILE A 312 12.49 -8.53 19.70
C ILE A 312 11.00 -8.19 19.63
N VAL A 313 10.52 -7.72 18.47
CA VAL A 313 9.11 -7.41 18.20
C VAL A 313 8.75 -7.70 16.75
N ALA A 314 7.46 -7.95 16.47
CA ALA A 314 6.93 -8.00 15.12
C ALA A 314 6.69 -6.58 14.60
N GLY A 315 7.27 -6.21 13.46
CA GLY A 315 7.02 -4.93 12.78
C GLY A 315 5.70 -4.91 12.02
N ILE A 316 5.15 -3.71 11.81
CA ILE A 316 3.95 -3.51 10.97
C ILE A 316 4.19 -3.87 9.49
N ASP A 317 5.45 -4.00 9.08
CA ASP A 317 5.92 -4.41 7.75
C ASP A 317 5.91 -5.93 7.54
N GLY A 318 5.45 -6.69 8.54
CA GLY A 318 5.42 -8.15 8.53
C GLY A 318 6.74 -8.82 8.89
N ASN A 319 7.79 -8.06 9.17
CA ASN A 319 9.11 -8.56 9.52
C ASN A 319 9.30 -8.61 11.04
N THR A 320 10.27 -9.41 11.45
CA THR A 320 10.72 -9.42 12.85
C THR A 320 11.86 -8.42 13.01
N TRP A 321 11.74 -7.56 14.02
CA TRP A 321 12.76 -6.57 14.35
C TRP A 321 13.37 -6.88 15.71
N PHE A 322 14.68 -6.72 15.82
CA PHE A 322 15.40 -7.01 17.05
C PHE A 322 16.58 -6.05 17.28
N THR A 323 16.95 -5.89 18.54
CA THR A 323 18.15 -5.13 18.93
C THR A 323 19.34 -6.05 19.09
N SER A 324 20.53 -5.52 18.85
CA SER A 324 21.82 -6.19 19.11
C SER A 324 22.67 -5.33 20.04
N LYS A 325 22.87 -5.82 21.27
CA LYS A 325 23.58 -5.10 22.34
C LYS A 325 25.05 -4.81 21.99
N ASN A 326 25.73 -5.79 21.43
CA ASN A 326 27.19 -5.72 21.24
C ASN A 326 27.57 -4.95 19.96
N THR A 327 26.74 -4.98 18.93
CA THR A 327 26.94 -4.22 17.69
C THR A 327 26.24 -2.88 17.68
N ASN A 328 25.45 -2.60 18.70
CA ASN A 328 24.74 -1.33 18.87
C ASN A 328 23.84 -1.02 17.67
N THR A 329 23.01 -1.99 17.25
CA THR A 329 22.15 -1.90 16.08
C THR A 329 20.70 -2.26 16.38
N LEU A 330 19.78 -1.63 15.65
CA LEU A 330 18.44 -2.11 15.38
C LEU A 330 18.50 -2.96 14.09
N ASN A 331 17.87 -4.12 14.07
CA ASN A 331 17.96 -5.04 12.94
C ASN A 331 16.58 -5.48 12.51
N ARG A 332 16.39 -5.66 11.20
CA ARG A 332 15.20 -6.24 10.58
C ARG A 332 15.56 -7.59 9.97
N LEU A 333 14.82 -8.62 10.33
CA LEU A 333 14.91 -9.97 9.77
C LEU A 333 13.67 -10.24 8.92
N LEU A 334 13.84 -10.63 7.66
CA LEU A 334 12.75 -10.94 6.74
C LEU A 334 12.10 -12.27 7.12
N THR A 335 10.79 -12.24 7.29
CA THR A 335 9.98 -13.41 7.70
C THR A 335 9.38 -14.18 6.53
N GLY A 336 9.35 -13.58 5.32
CA GLY A 336 8.63 -14.09 4.15
C GLY A 336 7.16 -13.69 4.11
N VAL A 337 6.68 -12.89 5.06
CA VAL A 337 5.27 -12.44 5.11
C VAL A 337 5.02 -11.36 4.06
N THR A 338 4.25 -11.70 3.04
CA THR A 338 3.84 -10.77 1.97
C THR A 338 2.60 -9.97 2.36
N PRO A 339 2.33 -8.81 1.72
CA PRO A 339 1.14 -8.02 2.01
C PRO A 339 -0.16 -8.81 1.86
N SER A 340 -1.10 -8.57 2.75
CA SER A 340 -2.44 -9.15 2.73
C SER A 340 -3.51 -8.06 2.69
N ALA A 341 -4.45 -8.16 1.75
CA ALA A 341 -5.56 -7.23 1.65
C ALA A 341 -6.50 -7.35 2.85
N THR A 342 -6.98 -6.21 3.35
CA THR A 342 -7.97 -6.14 4.44
C THR A 342 -9.33 -5.65 3.92
N THR A 343 -10.27 -5.42 4.82
CA THR A 343 -11.53 -4.73 4.49
C THR A 343 -11.25 -3.31 4.03
N GLY A 344 -11.75 -2.93 2.88
CA GLY A 344 -11.45 -1.66 2.22
C GLY A 344 -10.84 -1.87 0.83
N SER A 345 -11.68 -2.43 -0.06
CA SER A 345 -11.31 -2.65 -1.46
C SER A 345 -10.88 -1.36 -2.17
N PRO A 346 -10.07 -1.46 -3.21
CA PRO A 346 -9.75 -0.32 -4.08
C PRO A 346 -11.02 0.36 -4.60
N THR A 347 -11.00 1.67 -4.69
CA THR A 347 -12.10 2.47 -5.23
C THR A 347 -11.74 3.01 -6.59
N LEU A 348 -12.70 2.96 -7.54
CA LEU A 348 -12.53 3.55 -8.87
C LEU A 348 -13.07 4.97 -8.90
N THR A 349 -12.29 5.89 -9.45
CA THR A 349 -12.65 7.29 -9.65
C THR A 349 -12.52 7.65 -11.13
N ALA A 350 -13.56 8.26 -11.69
CA ALA A 350 -13.56 8.76 -13.06
C ALA A 350 -14.33 10.06 -13.13
N THR A 351 -13.86 11.03 -13.91
CA THR A 351 -14.60 12.26 -14.21
C THR A 351 -15.70 12.03 -15.26
N SER A 352 -15.59 10.94 -16.02
CA SER A 352 -16.53 10.50 -17.04
C SER A 352 -16.33 9.02 -17.34
N THR A 353 -17.43 8.31 -17.66
CA THR A 353 -17.45 6.91 -18.07
C THR A 353 -17.43 6.70 -19.59
N LYS A 354 -17.20 7.77 -20.37
CA LYS A 354 -17.10 7.73 -21.84
C LYS A 354 -15.73 7.31 -22.31
N THR A 355 -15.64 6.64 -23.44
CA THR A 355 -14.38 6.31 -24.09
C THR A 355 -13.47 7.54 -24.25
N GLY A 356 -12.17 7.36 -24.04
CA GLY A 356 -11.17 8.42 -24.00
C GLY A 356 -11.00 9.09 -22.63
N SER A 357 -11.88 8.82 -21.65
CA SER A 357 -11.73 9.30 -20.27
C SER A 357 -10.78 8.41 -19.48
N THR A 358 -10.15 8.97 -18.45
CA THR A 358 -9.29 8.23 -17.53
C THR A 358 -10.07 7.77 -16.31
N VAL A 359 -9.89 6.51 -15.92
CA VAL A 359 -10.34 5.94 -14.66
C VAL A 359 -9.10 5.65 -13.82
N SER A 360 -9.11 6.04 -12.56
CA SER A 360 -8.04 5.75 -11.60
C SER A 360 -8.54 4.81 -10.51
N THR A 361 -7.64 4.01 -9.97
CA THR A 361 -7.90 3.13 -8.82
C THR A 361 -7.12 3.59 -7.61
N SER A 362 -7.71 3.49 -6.40
CA SER A 362 -6.97 3.56 -5.15
C SER A 362 -6.28 2.23 -4.87
N ASN A 363 -5.38 2.22 -3.89
CA ASN A 363 -4.65 1.01 -3.52
C ASN A 363 -5.49 0.01 -2.69
N GLY A 364 -6.55 0.48 -2.01
CA GLY A 364 -7.22 -0.31 -0.97
C GLY A 364 -6.42 -0.32 0.34
N ASN A 365 -6.86 -1.15 1.30
CA ASN A 365 -6.22 -1.27 2.61
C ASN A 365 -5.46 -2.61 2.72
N TRP A 366 -4.27 -2.56 3.33
CA TRP A 366 -3.35 -3.69 3.40
C TRP A 366 -2.73 -3.83 4.78
N LEU A 367 -2.51 -5.08 5.21
CA LEU A 367 -1.56 -5.42 6.27
C LEU A 367 -0.15 -5.51 5.70
N TYR A 368 0.84 -5.43 6.58
CA TYR A 368 2.27 -5.61 6.29
C TYR A 368 2.85 -4.58 5.32
N SER A 369 2.34 -3.34 5.42
CA SER A 369 2.89 -2.10 4.87
C SER A 369 3.50 -2.24 3.47
N PRO A 370 2.69 -2.41 2.42
CA PRO A 370 3.21 -2.42 1.05
C PRO A 370 4.01 -1.16 0.73
N THR A 371 5.17 -1.32 0.11
CA THR A 371 6.02 -0.23 -0.37
C THR A 371 5.72 0.17 -1.81
N SER A 372 5.07 -0.72 -2.55
CA SER A 372 4.59 -0.49 -3.90
C SER A 372 3.37 -1.37 -4.22
N TYR A 373 2.77 -1.15 -5.40
CA TYR A 373 1.57 -1.86 -5.81
C TYR A 373 1.66 -2.26 -7.27
N ASN A 374 1.21 -3.49 -7.56
CA ASN A 374 0.96 -3.97 -8.92
C ASN A 374 -0.53 -3.81 -9.22
N TYR A 375 -0.86 -3.37 -10.43
CA TYR A 375 -2.22 -3.18 -10.90
C TYR A 375 -2.48 -4.06 -12.11
N GLN A 376 -3.72 -4.54 -12.22
CA GLN A 376 -4.24 -5.19 -13.43
C GLN A 376 -5.68 -4.78 -13.61
N TRP A 377 -5.97 -4.10 -14.71
CA TRP A 377 -7.34 -3.76 -15.08
C TRP A 377 -8.00 -4.92 -15.79
N GLN A 378 -9.28 -5.10 -15.51
CA GLN A 378 -10.11 -6.14 -16.09
C GLN A 378 -11.37 -5.55 -16.71
N ARG A 379 -11.76 -6.11 -17.86
CA ARG A 379 -13.03 -5.84 -18.53
C ARG A 379 -13.99 -6.97 -18.25
N CYS A 380 -15.18 -6.64 -17.75
CA CYS A 380 -16.22 -7.60 -17.40
C CYS A 380 -17.40 -7.47 -18.37
N ALA A 381 -17.89 -8.59 -18.87
CA ALA A 381 -19.02 -8.60 -19.80
C ALA A 381 -20.32 -8.09 -19.16
N ASP A 382 -20.49 -8.40 -17.88
CA ASP A 382 -21.66 -8.05 -17.06
C ASP A 382 -21.23 -7.86 -15.59
N ASN A 383 -22.19 -7.77 -14.67
CA ASN A 383 -21.91 -7.60 -13.23
C ASN A 383 -21.83 -8.95 -12.46
N THR A 384 -21.58 -10.07 -13.14
CA THR A 384 -21.42 -11.38 -12.49
C THR A 384 -19.95 -11.71 -12.19
N ALA A 385 -19.68 -12.53 -11.17
CA ALA A 385 -18.33 -12.75 -10.65
C ALA A 385 -17.31 -13.27 -11.71
N ASN A 386 -17.73 -14.10 -12.67
CA ASN A 386 -16.83 -14.78 -13.61
C ASN A 386 -16.81 -14.15 -15.01
N SER A 387 -17.30 -12.91 -15.16
CA SER A 387 -17.41 -12.24 -16.46
C SER A 387 -16.20 -11.39 -16.85
N CYS A 388 -15.15 -11.35 -16.03
CA CYS A 388 -14.01 -10.44 -16.18
C CYS A 388 -12.81 -11.13 -16.82
N VAL A 389 -12.14 -10.40 -17.72
CA VAL A 389 -10.87 -10.81 -18.34
C VAL A 389 -9.86 -9.65 -18.26
N ASP A 390 -8.60 -9.99 -18.07
CA ASP A 390 -7.53 -9.01 -18.01
C ASP A 390 -7.45 -8.19 -19.31
N ILE A 391 -7.19 -6.90 -19.15
CA ILE A 391 -6.87 -6.01 -20.26
C ILE A 391 -5.36 -6.03 -20.44
N PRO A 392 -4.83 -6.59 -21.54
CA PRO A 392 -3.39 -6.71 -21.75
C PRO A 392 -2.67 -5.37 -21.67
N GLY A 393 -1.60 -5.30 -20.86
CA GLY A 393 -0.78 -4.10 -20.67
C GLY A 393 -1.41 -2.98 -19.81
N ALA A 394 -2.63 -3.17 -19.31
CA ALA A 394 -3.27 -2.20 -18.43
C ALA A 394 -2.84 -2.42 -16.95
N THR A 395 -1.60 -2.04 -16.63
CA THR A 395 -0.90 -2.32 -15.37
C THR A 395 -0.52 -1.07 -14.58
N GLN A 396 -1.13 0.07 -14.89
CA GLN A 396 -0.92 1.31 -14.14
C GLN A 396 -2.11 1.62 -13.23
N ALA A 397 -1.91 2.48 -12.22
CA ALA A 397 -2.98 2.94 -11.34
C ALA A 397 -4.11 3.70 -12.07
N ALA A 398 -3.85 4.16 -13.28
CA ALA A 398 -4.80 4.84 -14.16
C ALA A 398 -4.93 4.11 -15.49
N TYR A 399 -6.15 4.03 -16.00
CA TYR A 399 -6.49 3.41 -17.28
C TYR A 399 -7.33 4.35 -18.13
N VAL A 400 -6.99 4.46 -19.42
CA VAL A 400 -7.76 5.26 -20.38
C VAL A 400 -8.78 4.36 -21.08
N LEU A 401 -10.06 4.68 -20.92
CA LEU A 401 -11.17 3.94 -21.53
C LEU A 401 -11.06 3.90 -23.04
N THR A 402 -11.22 2.72 -23.62
CA THR A 402 -11.21 2.46 -25.06
C THR A 402 -12.62 2.13 -25.56
N ASP A 403 -12.83 2.08 -26.88
CA ASP A 403 -14.11 1.67 -27.47
C ASP A 403 -14.48 0.22 -27.10
N ALA A 404 -13.51 -0.63 -26.80
CA ALA A 404 -13.73 -2.00 -26.35
C ALA A 404 -14.39 -2.10 -24.96
N ASP A 405 -14.32 -1.03 -24.15
CA ASP A 405 -14.88 -0.95 -22.81
C ASP A 405 -16.35 -0.51 -22.83
N ALA A 406 -16.82 0.06 -23.94
CA ALA A 406 -18.17 0.60 -24.06
C ALA A 406 -19.24 -0.45 -23.76
N SER A 407 -20.23 -0.09 -22.93
CA SER A 407 -21.31 -0.97 -22.44
C SER A 407 -20.81 -2.20 -21.67
N LYS A 408 -19.62 -2.14 -21.12
CA LYS A 408 -19.03 -3.17 -20.25
C LYS A 408 -18.86 -2.62 -18.83
N PHE A 409 -18.39 -3.48 -17.94
CA PHE A 409 -17.95 -3.08 -16.62
C PHE A 409 -16.42 -3.13 -16.56
N LEU A 410 -15.84 -2.26 -15.76
CA LEU A 410 -14.41 -2.20 -15.51
C LEU A 410 -14.15 -2.44 -14.02
N GLN A 411 -13.13 -3.22 -13.69
CA GLN A 411 -12.62 -3.35 -12.33
C GLN A 411 -11.10 -3.35 -12.34
N SER A 412 -10.50 -3.06 -11.19
CA SER A 412 -9.05 -3.16 -10.98
C SER A 412 -8.74 -4.24 -9.94
N ASN A 413 -7.73 -5.02 -10.20
CA ASN A 413 -7.03 -5.87 -9.24
C ASN A 413 -5.79 -5.12 -8.78
N VAL A 414 -5.62 -4.95 -7.48
CA VAL A 414 -4.45 -4.31 -6.87
C VAL A 414 -3.77 -5.33 -5.98
N THR A 415 -2.46 -5.45 -6.08
CA THR A 415 -1.66 -6.37 -5.24
C THR A 415 -0.55 -5.57 -4.58
N GLY A 416 -0.49 -5.60 -3.25
CA GLY A 416 0.57 -4.96 -2.48
C GLY A 416 1.90 -5.70 -2.63
N VAL A 417 2.99 -4.97 -2.58
CA VAL A 417 4.37 -5.49 -2.62
C VAL A 417 5.16 -4.92 -1.46
N ASN A 418 5.83 -5.75 -0.69
CA ASN A 418 6.79 -5.35 0.34
C ASN A 418 8.14 -6.04 0.11
N LEU A 419 9.08 -5.95 1.05
CA LEU A 419 10.40 -6.55 0.93
C LEU A 419 10.37 -8.09 0.90
N ASN A 420 9.32 -8.70 1.45
CA ASN A 420 9.11 -10.16 1.41
C ASN A 420 8.48 -10.65 0.09
N GLY A 421 8.05 -9.74 -0.78
CA GLY A 421 7.50 -10.09 -2.09
C GLY A 421 6.09 -9.54 -2.36
N VAL A 422 5.44 -10.15 -3.34
CA VAL A 422 4.11 -9.78 -3.81
C VAL A 422 3.04 -10.51 -3.01
N GLY A 423 1.98 -9.81 -2.61
CA GLY A 423 0.82 -10.40 -1.93
C GLY A 423 0.17 -11.52 -2.75
N GLN A 424 -0.28 -12.56 -2.07
CA GLN A 424 -0.81 -13.76 -2.73
C GLN A 424 -2.19 -13.55 -3.36
N VAL A 425 -3.00 -12.67 -2.77
CA VAL A 425 -4.38 -12.41 -3.20
C VAL A 425 -4.54 -10.93 -3.53
N PRO A 426 -4.95 -10.58 -4.75
CA PRO A 426 -5.22 -9.20 -5.09
C PRO A 426 -6.48 -8.69 -4.38
N SER A 427 -6.49 -7.42 -4.03
CA SER A 427 -7.69 -6.69 -3.63
C SER A 427 -8.41 -6.19 -4.88
N VAL A 428 -9.71 -6.47 -4.97
CA VAL A 428 -10.51 -6.21 -6.18
C VAL A 428 -11.46 -5.04 -5.92
N SER A 429 -11.50 -4.06 -6.83
CA SER A 429 -12.44 -2.95 -6.75
C SER A 429 -13.89 -3.38 -7.01
N ALA A 430 -14.85 -2.59 -6.56
CA ALA A 430 -16.20 -2.62 -7.11
C ALA A 430 -16.16 -2.34 -8.63
N ARG A 431 -17.15 -2.81 -9.36
CA ARG A 431 -17.23 -2.62 -10.81
C ARG A 431 -17.79 -1.26 -11.16
N LEU A 432 -17.17 -0.61 -12.13
CA LEU A 432 -17.63 0.63 -12.72
C LEU A 432 -18.30 0.32 -14.07
N ALA A 433 -19.58 0.67 -14.22
CA ALA A 433 -20.26 0.59 -15.51
C ALA A 433 -19.73 1.66 -16.47
N ILE A 434 -19.38 1.26 -17.68
CA ILE A 434 -18.87 2.17 -18.71
C ILE A 434 -20.01 2.49 -19.69
N ASP A 435 -20.17 3.76 -20.02
CA ASP A 435 -21.18 4.22 -20.97
C ASP A 435 -21.05 3.46 -22.30
N GLY A 436 -22.18 3.16 -22.91
CA GLY A 436 -22.20 2.70 -24.28
C GLY A 436 -21.53 3.72 -25.20
N LEU A 437 -20.92 3.24 -26.27
CA LEU A 437 -20.57 4.15 -27.36
C LEU A 437 -21.81 4.98 -27.69
N PRO A 438 -21.68 6.30 -27.84
CA PRO A 438 -22.80 7.08 -28.37
C PRO A 438 -23.28 6.34 -29.63
N PRO A 439 -24.61 6.16 -29.82
CA PRO A 439 -25.11 5.34 -30.91
C PRO A 439 -24.33 5.71 -32.15
N LYS A 440 -23.61 4.70 -32.71
CA LYS A 440 -22.73 4.89 -33.85
C LYS A 440 -23.57 5.67 -34.85
N LEU A 441 -23.30 6.96 -34.98
CA LEU A 441 -23.91 7.76 -36.02
C LEU A 441 -23.82 6.89 -37.27
N PRO A 442 -24.93 6.55 -37.93
CA PRO A 442 -24.89 5.68 -39.11
C PRO A 442 -23.68 6.11 -39.90
N PRO A 443 -22.82 5.21 -40.36
CA PRO A 443 -21.45 5.49 -40.83
C PRO A 443 -21.48 6.78 -41.61
N ALA A 444 -20.74 7.80 -41.16
CA ALA A 444 -20.81 9.14 -41.75
C ALA A 444 -20.76 8.92 -43.25
N PRO A 445 -21.81 9.32 -44.01
CA PRO A 445 -21.97 8.87 -45.37
C PRO A 445 -20.65 9.03 -46.06
N VAL A 446 -20.15 7.93 -46.62
CA VAL A 446 -18.77 7.73 -47.13
C VAL A 446 -18.23 9.05 -47.62
N VAL A 447 -17.08 9.51 -47.12
CA VAL A 447 -16.49 10.83 -47.45
C VAL A 447 -16.55 11.02 -48.97
N GLY A 448 -17.55 11.77 -49.43
CA GLY A 448 -17.86 11.86 -50.86
C GLY A 448 -19.35 11.90 -51.19
N ALA A 449 -20.25 11.43 -50.35
CA ALA A 449 -21.70 11.51 -50.64
C ALA A 449 -22.20 12.94 -50.53
N GLN A 450 -22.14 13.66 -51.65
CA GLN A 450 -22.71 15.00 -51.79
C GLN A 450 -24.24 14.98 -51.97
N SER A 451 -24.81 13.77 -51.93
CA SER A 451 -26.25 13.55 -52.10
C SER A 451 -26.77 12.53 -51.09
N VAL A 452 -28.00 12.68 -50.69
CA VAL A 452 -28.77 11.76 -49.83
C VAL A 452 -30.12 11.49 -50.49
N GLN A 453 -30.57 10.25 -50.40
CA GLN A 453 -31.90 9.88 -50.85
C GLN A 453 -32.92 10.32 -49.79
N LEU A 454 -33.84 11.20 -50.14
CA LEU A 454 -34.88 11.66 -49.22
C LEU A 454 -36.03 10.66 -49.10
N VAL A 455 -36.42 10.05 -50.21
CA VAL A 455 -37.31 8.89 -50.32
C VAL A 455 -36.90 8.12 -51.59
N PRO A 456 -37.37 6.88 -51.82
CA PRO A 456 -37.07 6.16 -53.04
C PRO A 456 -37.27 7.01 -54.30
N GLY A 457 -36.25 7.14 -55.14
CA GLY A 457 -36.27 7.95 -56.35
C GLY A 457 -36.01 9.46 -56.21
N VAL A 458 -35.99 10.01 -54.99
CA VAL A 458 -35.78 11.45 -54.76
C VAL A 458 -34.48 11.69 -53.99
N THR A 459 -33.53 12.39 -54.60
CA THR A 459 -32.21 12.70 -53.98
C THR A 459 -32.03 14.21 -53.77
N ALA A 460 -31.30 14.55 -52.69
CA ALA A 460 -30.80 15.90 -52.47
C ALA A 460 -29.28 15.91 -52.63
N THR A 461 -28.72 16.88 -53.32
CA THR A 461 -27.29 17.01 -53.56
C THR A 461 -26.74 18.36 -53.08
N LEU A 462 -25.68 18.34 -52.28
CA LEU A 462 -24.98 19.54 -51.85
C LEU A 462 -23.84 19.89 -52.82
N LYS A 463 -23.97 21.05 -53.48
CA LYS A 463 -22.98 21.57 -54.43
C LYS A 463 -22.30 22.81 -53.87
N GLY A 464 -21.01 22.90 -54.07
CA GLY A 464 -20.15 24.02 -53.65
C GLY A 464 -18.67 23.75 -53.91
N ALA A 465 -17.83 24.73 -53.72
CA ALA A 465 -16.39 24.59 -53.94
C ALA A 465 -15.74 23.68 -52.87
N LYS A 466 -14.83 22.82 -53.30
CA LYS A 466 -13.97 21.98 -52.39
C LYS A 466 -12.94 22.82 -51.66
N LYS A 467 -12.48 23.95 -52.25
CA LYS A 467 -11.51 24.90 -51.69
C LYS A 467 -12.08 26.28 -51.81
N VAL A 468 -11.97 27.07 -50.74
CA VAL A 468 -12.48 28.45 -50.69
C VAL A 468 -11.42 29.34 -50.07
N LYS A 469 -11.09 30.45 -50.72
CA LYS A 469 -10.19 31.49 -50.19
C LYS A 469 -10.98 32.48 -49.33
N ILE A 470 -10.37 32.95 -48.24
CA ILE A 470 -10.97 34.00 -47.42
C ILE A 470 -11.17 35.25 -48.28
N GLY A 471 -12.34 35.86 -48.19
CA GLY A 471 -12.69 37.00 -49.01
C GLY A 471 -13.42 36.67 -50.29
N ASP A 472 -13.30 35.46 -50.84
CA ASP A 472 -13.99 35.05 -52.07
C ASP A 472 -15.51 34.94 -51.87
N ARG A 473 -16.26 35.30 -52.91
CA ARG A 473 -17.67 35.02 -53.00
C ARG A 473 -17.89 33.67 -53.68
N ARG A 474 -18.56 32.74 -53.02
CA ARG A 474 -18.83 31.40 -53.55
C ARG A 474 -20.31 31.05 -53.49
N LEU A 475 -20.77 30.33 -54.50
CA LEU A 475 -22.12 29.83 -54.59
C LEU A 475 -22.25 28.48 -53.88
N PHE A 476 -23.07 28.43 -52.85
CA PHE A 476 -23.48 27.22 -52.15
C PHE A 476 -24.91 26.92 -52.47
N ARG A 477 -25.23 25.67 -52.84
CA ARG A 477 -26.58 25.26 -53.18
C ARG A 477 -26.88 23.81 -52.82
N VAL A 478 -28.13 23.57 -52.44
CA VAL A 478 -28.74 22.23 -52.40
C VAL A 478 -29.64 22.11 -53.61
N VAL A 479 -29.55 20.98 -54.31
CA VAL A 479 -30.39 20.64 -55.47
C VAL A 479 -31.10 19.35 -55.14
N VAL A 480 -32.41 19.31 -55.30
CA VAL A 480 -33.23 18.09 -55.17
C VAL A 480 -33.66 17.61 -56.56
N SER A 481 -33.78 16.31 -56.73
CA SER A 481 -34.16 15.70 -58.02
C SER A 481 -35.64 15.88 -58.33
N ASP A 482 -36.49 15.95 -57.29
CA ASP A 482 -37.92 16.20 -57.46
C ASP A 482 -38.27 17.67 -57.11
N ARG A 483 -38.91 18.38 -58.04
CA ARG A 483 -39.35 19.76 -57.88
C ARG A 483 -40.57 19.92 -56.94
N ALA A 484 -41.25 18.82 -56.62
CA ALA A 484 -42.38 18.82 -55.70
C ALA A 484 -41.89 18.97 -54.22
N VAL A 485 -40.64 18.64 -53.94
CA VAL A 485 -40.05 18.77 -52.59
C VAL A 485 -40.00 20.22 -52.14
N LYS A 486 -40.70 20.53 -51.06
CA LYS A 486 -40.75 21.88 -50.47
C LYS A 486 -40.20 21.84 -49.05
N GLY A 487 -39.28 22.76 -48.72
CA GLY A 487 -38.69 22.85 -47.40
C GLY A 487 -37.69 23.99 -47.29
N LYS A 488 -37.11 24.15 -46.10
CA LYS A 488 -36.04 25.12 -45.85
C LYS A 488 -34.70 24.39 -45.73
N VAL A 489 -33.63 25.05 -46.15
CA VAL A 489 -32.26 24.54 -46.04
C VAL A 489 -31.43 25.52 -45.22
N ARG A 490 -30.90 25.06 -44.10
CA ARG A 490 -29.86 25.76 -43.35
C ARG A 490 -28.50 25.27 -43.88
N MET A 491 -27.62 26.20 -44.23
CA MET A 491 -26.26 25.89 -44.67
C MET A 491 -25.24 26.54 -43.73
N SER A 492 -24.25 25.80 -43.29
CA SER A 492 -23.20 26.25 -42.37
C SER A 492 -21.85 25.58 -42.64
N ILE A 493 -20.81 26.15 -42.08
CA ILE A 493 -19.48 25.53 -42.00
C ILE A 493 -19.29 25.07 -40.55
N VAL A 494 -18.90 23.81 -40.36
CA VAL A 494 -18.63 23.21 -39.06
C VAL A 494 -17.14 22.83 -38.96
N ASN A 495 -16.58 22.90 -37.76
CA ASN A 495 -15.20 22.43 -37.46
C ASN A 495 -15.14 20.91 -37.35
N SER A 496 -13.96 20.37 -37.01
CA SER A 496 -13.75 18.93 -36.81
C SER A 496 -14.57 18.35 -35.66
N ALA A 497 -14.93 19.16 -34.66
CA ALA A 497 -15.79 18.76 -33.55
C ALA A 497 -17.28 18.85 -33.88
N GLY A 498 -17.65 19.16 -35.15
CA GLY A 498 -19.05 19.30 -35.57
C GLY A 498 -19.74 20.60 -35.17
N VAL A 499 -19.00 21.53 -34.53
CA VAL A 499 -19.54 22.83 -34.08
C VAL A 499 -19.70 23.78 -35.26
N GLU A 500 -20.86 24.46 -35.32
CA GLU A 500 -21.18 25.42 -36.37
C GLU A 500 -20.39 26.73 -36.15
N VAL A 501 -19.35 26.93 -36.96
CA VAL A 501 -18.44 28.09 -36.86
C VAL A 501 -18.76 29.22 -37.83
N TYR A 502 -19.58 28.95 -38.83
CA TYR A 502 -20.00 29.97 -39.79
C TYR A 502 -21.32 29.64 -40.48
N VAL A 503 -22.30 30.52 -40.38
CA VAL A 503 -23.62 30.33 -41.01
C VAL A 503 -23.67 30.97 -42.40
N ILE A 504 -23.88 30.17 -43.43
CA ILE A 504 -24.02 30.58 -44.81
C ILE A 504 -25.45 31.01 -45.08
N ALA A 505 -26.45 30.18 -44.65
CA ALA A 505 -27.87 30.49 -44.81
C ALA A 505 -28.68 29.93 -43.63
N LYS A 506 -29.47 30.78 -42.96
CA LYS A 506 -30.26 30.41 -41.77
C LYS A 506 -31.56 29.64 -42.08
N GLY A 507 -31.89 29.42 -43.35
CA GLY A 507 -33.08 28.71 -43.77
C GLY A 507 -33.56 29.28 -45.10
N LYS A 508 -33.02 28.78 -46.21
CA LYS A 508 -33.37 29.18 -47.55
C LYS A 508 -34.42 28.21 -48.13
N TRP A 509 -35.52 28.71 -48.58
CA TRP A 509 -36.53 27.87 -49.23
C TRP A 509 -36.01 27.26 -50.54
N ILE A 510 -36.38 26.02 -50.79
CA ILE A 510 -36.20 25.37 -52.09
C ILE A 510 -37.20 26.05 -53.05
N ASN A 511 -36.67 26.58 -54.15
CA ASN A 511 -37.48 27.28 -55.13
C ASN A 511 -38.18 26.30 -56.10
N LYS A 512 -39.02 26.86 -57.01
CA LYS A 512 -39.77 26.10 -58.03
C LYS A 512 -38.89 25.25 -58.96
N THR A 513 -37.56 25.48 -59.00
CA THR A 513 -36.62 24.69 -59.81
C THR A 513 -35.88 23.63 -58.97
N GLY A 514 -36.34 23.31 -57.78
CA GLY A 514 -35.74 22.33 -56.88
C GLY A 514 -34.41 22.77 -56.28
N LYS A 515 -34.15 24.06 -56.12
CA LYS A 515 -32.86 24.60 -55.68
C LYS A 515 -32.96 25.54 -54.50
N ALA A 516 -32.17 25.35 -53.46
CA ALA A 516 -31.87 26.36 -52.44
C ALA A 516 -30.43 26.83 -52.66
N LYS A 517 -30.24 28.12 -52.94
CA LYS A 517 -28.91 28.67 -53.22
C LYS A 517 -28.63 29.94 -52.43
N LYS A 518 -27.35 30.13 -52.03
CA LYS A 518 -26.84 31.34 -51.41
C LYS A 518 -25.44 31.65 -51.91
N VAL A 519 -25.21 32.88 -52.36
CA VAL A 519 -23.87 33.41 -52.56
C VAL A 519 -23.44 34.08 -51.25
N LYS A 520 -22.32 33.71 -50.72
CA LYS A 520 -21.79 34.24 -49.46
C LYS A 520 -20.28 34.49 -49.58
N LYS A 521 -19.83 35.66 -49.11
CA LYS A 521 -18.41 35.97 -48.94
C LYS A 521 -17.95 35.36 -47.63
N ILE A 522 -16.89 34.55 -47.66
CA ILE A 522 -16.29 33.99 -46.46
C ILE A 522 -15.47 35.07 -45.75
N LYS A 523 -15.81 35.35 -44.50
CA LYS A 523 -15.16 36.38 -43.67
C LYS A 523 -13.85 35.91 -43.09
N ASN A 524 -13.00 36.86 -42.67
CA ASN A 524 -11.68 36.60 -42.04
C ASN A 524 -11.76 35.95 -40.65
N THR A 525 -12.99 35.81 -40.10
CA THR A 525 -13.22 35.14 -38.80
C THR A 525 -12.97 33.63 -38.81
N LEU A 526 -12.85 33.04 -40.01
CA LEU A 526 -12.48 31.62 -40.13
C LEU A 526 -10.98 31.48 -40.33
N ALA A 527 -10.34 30.70 -39.48
CA ALA A 527 -8.92 30.31 -39.67
C ALA A 527 -8.76 29.46 -40.92
N PRO A 528 -7.59 29.49 -41.60
CA PRO A 528 -7.28 28.51 -42.65
C PRO A 528 -7.32 27.09 -42.08
N GLY A 529 -7.88 26.14 -42.80
CA GLY A 529 -7.99 24.77 -42.32
C GLY A 529 -8.98 23.93 -43.08
N PHE A 530 -9.16 22.71 -42.57
CA PHE A 530 -10.19 21.78 -43.06
C PHE A 530 -11.47 21.91 -42.24
N TYR A 531 -12.58 21.96 -42.94
CA TYR A 531 -13.92 22.14 -42.37
C TYR A 531 -14.92 21.28 -43.14
N THR A 532 -16.12 21.14 -42.62
CA THR A 532 -17.21 20.49 -43.31
C THR A 532 -18.29 21.53 -43.68
N LEU A 533 -18.62 21.59 -44.94
CA LEU A 533 -19.82 22.29 -45.39
C LEU A 533 -21.04 21.42 -45.10
N LYS A 534 -21.94 21.89 -44.23
CA LYS A 534 -23.12 21.16 -43.78
C LYS A 534 -24.37 21.86 -44.28
N ALA A 535 -25.35 21.09 -44.79
CA ALA A 535 -26.66 21.59 -45.10
C ALA A 535 -27.73 20.70 -44.46
N VAL A 536 -28.61 21.30 -43.70
CA VAL A 536 -29.74 20.60 -43.06
C VAL A 536 -31.00 21.00 -43.80
N TYR A 537 -31.64 20.03 -44.41
CA TYR A 537 -32.94 20.17 -45.03
C TYR A 537 -34.04 19.89 -44.00
N THR A 538 -35.02 20.78 -43.92
CA THR A 538 -36.21 20.61 -43.10
C THR A 538 -37.44 20.75 -43.98
N PRO A 539 -38.31 19.72 -44.11
CA PRO A 539 -39.51 19.77 -44.93
C PRO A 539 -40.52 20.79 -44.40
N ARG A 540 -41.50 21.18 -45.21
CA ARG A 540 -42.70 21.87 -44.72
C ARG A 540 -43.56 20.92 -43.88
N ALA A 541 -44.31 21.46 -42.93
CA ALA A 541 -45.13 20.65 -42.03
C ALA A 541 -46.08 19.68 -42.77
N ASN A 542 -46.62 20.08 -43.86
CA ASN A 542 -47.49 19.24 -44.70
C ASN A 542 -46.76 18.21 -45.58
N GLN A 543 -45.43 18.15 -45.53
CA GLN A 543 -44.59 17.21 -46.24
C GLN A 543 -43.65 16.40 -45.31
N SER A 544 -43.71 16.61 -44.00
CA SER A 544 -42.84 15.97 -43.01
C SER A 544 -43.08 14.46 -42.92
N THR A 545 -44.27 13.98 -43.27
CA THR A 545 -44.61 12.55 -43.34
C THR A 545 -44.06 11.86 -44.58
N ILE A 546 -43.75 12.62 -45.66
CA ILE A 546 -43.28 12.10 -46.93
C ILE A 546 -41.77 12.27 -47.06
N TYR A 547 -41.22 13.39 -46.60
CA TYR A 547 -39.80 13.71 -46.70
C TYR A 547 -39.18 13.94 -45.32
N PRO A 548 -38.22 13.12 -44.91
CA PRO A 548 -37.58 13.30 -43.61
C PRO A 548 -36.65 14.52 -43.57
N VAL A 549 -36.29 14.94 -42.36
CA VAL A 549 -35.18 15.88 -42.15
C VAL A 549 -33.91 15.22 -42.60
N ALA A 550 -33.13 15.87 -43.45
CA ALA A 550 -31.89 15.31 -44.01
C ALA A 550 -30.70 16.24 -43.80
N THR A 551 -29.56 15.66 -43.49
CA THR A 551 -28.30 16.36 -43.40
C THR A 551 -27.38 15.94 -44.55
N LEU A 552 -26.88 16.92 -45.28
CA LEU A 552 -25.86 16.73 -46.31
C LEU A 552 -24.57 17.38 -45.85
N SER A 553 -23.44 16.72 -46.05
CA SER A 553 -22.15 17.25 -45.68
C SER A 553 -21.10 17.06 -46.77
N LYS A 554 -20.15 17.98 -46.85
CA LYS A 554 -19.04 17.95 -47.81
C LYS A 554 -17.80 18.58 -47.21
N PRO A 555 -16.64 17.94 -47.31
CA PRO A 555 -15.41 18.54 -46.86
C PRO A 555 -15.07 19.80 -47.68
N ILE A 556 -14.57 20.84 -47.00
CA ILE A 556 -14.16 22.10 -47.60
C ILE A 556 -12.87 22.56 -46.95
N ARG A 557 -11.93 23.05 -47.74
CA ARG A 557 -10.70 23.66 -47.25
C ARG A 557 -10.77 25.19 -47.34
N ILE A 558 -10.60 25.86 -46.21
CA ILE A 558 -10.46 27.30 -46.13
C ILE A 558 -8.96 27.63 -46.28
N ARG A 559 -8.65 28.63 -47.16
CA ARG A 559 -7.30 29.11 -47.41
C ARG A 559 -7.23 30.61 -47.15
N ARG A 560 -6.04 31.12 -46.81
CA ARG A 560 -5.73 32.55 -46.83
C ARG A 560 -5.73 33.11 -48.23
#